data_3f1c83d97fb36a81ca44e43644c23112
#
_entry.id   3f1c83d97fb36a81ca44e43644c23112
#
_cell.length_a   1.000
_cell.length_b   1.000
_cell.length_c   1.000
_cell.angle_alpha   90.00
_cell.angle_beta   90.00
_cell.angle_gamma   90.00
#
_symmetry.space_group_name_H-M   'P 1'
#
loop_
_entity.id
_entity.type
_entity.pdbx_description
1 polymer ?
#
loop_
_entity_poly.entity_id
_entity_poly.type
_entity_poly.pdbx_seq_one_letter_code
_entity_poly.pdbx_strand_id
1 'polypeptide(L)'
;MRTIGTVTRLQVQRGSLKSGEKPTRTYDPTPLLAVPVLHVSPDGALGGSPGGMWVVDVHHRSHPVTKNEDGLHGISLGFTSHYDAMREHFGNRVEVGCAGENIIATSDRRFSYDELAAGVAILSPDGKERVRLKVLQVAHPCRPFTGWALGKQVEPEELKKHLQFLDNGMRGFYCVGEGVGTVSLGDQIAVL
;
A
#
# COMPACT_ATOMS: atom_id res chain seq x y z
N MET A 1 -21.42 -5.73 -6.90
CA MET A 1 -20.31 -5.04 -6.22
C MET A 1 -20.79 -4.48 -4.90
N ARG A 2 -19.98 -4.60 -3.84
CA ARG A 2 -20.26 -4.06 -2.50
C ARG A 2 -19.14 -3.09 -2.13
N THR A 3 -19.48 -1.81 -1.87
CA THR A 3 -18.53 -0.81 -1.38
C THR A 3 -18.00 -1.22 0.00
N ILE A 4 -16.69 -1.12 0.17
CA ILE A 4 -15.96 -1.53 1.39
C ILE A 4 -15.11 -0.41 1.98
N GLY A 5 -15.02 0.74 1.33
CA GLY A 5 -14.28 1.88 1.85
C GLY A 5 -14.23 3.05 0.87
N THR A 6 -13.73 4.17 1.37
CA THR A 6 -13.51 5.40 0.59
C THR A 6 -12.03 5.75 0.62
N VAL A 7 -11.47 6.08 -0.52
CA VAL A 7 -10.05 6.48 -0.66
C VAL A 7 -9.79 7.76 0.11
N THR A 8 -8.92 7.70 1.10
CA THR A 8 -8.56 8.84 1.97
C THR A 8 -7.11 9.24 1.86
N ARG A 9 -6.27 8.37 1.31
CA ARG A 9 -4.87 8.68 1.07
C ARG A 9 -4.40 8.04 -0.22
N LEU A 10 -3.69 8.83 -1.02
CA LEU A 10 -2.96 8.39 -2.20
C LEU A 10 -1.51 8.82 -2.05
N GLN A 11 -0.59 7.94 -2.40
CA GLN A 11 0.83 8.23 -2.32
C GLN A 11 1.65 7.39 -3.29
N VAL A 12 2.87 7.85 -3.56
CA VAL A 12 3.89 7.12 -4.32
C VAL A 12 5.17 7.00 -3.50
N GLN A 13 5.92 5.94 -3.74
CA GLN A 13 7.26 5.76 -3.22
C GLN A 13 8.25 6.28 -4.26
N ARG A 14 8.93 7.41 -3.98
CA ARG A 14 9.95 7.98 -4.86
C ARG A 14 11.23 7.18 -4.92
N GLY A 15 11.39 6.21 -4.03
CA GLY A 15 12.54 5.33 -3.91
C GLY A 15 12.33 4.24 -2.87
N SER A 16 13.37 3.46 -2.61
CA SER A 16 13.28 2.39 -1.63
C SER A 16 13.03 2.91 -0.21
N LEU A 17 12.05 2.34 0.48
CA LEU A 17 11.85 2.53 1.92
C LEU A 17 12.82 1.69 2.77
N LYS A 18 13.68 0.91 2.12
CA LYS A 18 14.66 0.04 2.79
C LYS A 18 16.05 0.39 2.29
N SER A 19 16.96 0.69 3.21
CA SER A 19 18.36 1.03 2.94
C SER A 19 19.31 0.08 3.67
N GLY A 20 20.54 -0.03 3.16
CA GLY A 20 21.56 -0.93 3.68
C GLY A 20 21.41 -2.37 3.22
N GLU A 21 22.33 -3.22 3.69
CA GLU A 21 22.41 -4.63 3.34
C GLU A 21 21.83 -5.52 4.44
N LYS A 22 21.42 -6.75 4.06
CA LYS A 22 21.02 -7.77 5.04
C LYS A 22 22.25 -8.19 5.86
N PRO A 23 22.10 -8.43 7.17
CA PRO A 23 20.87 -8.43 7.97
C PRO A 23 20.50 -7.08 8.59
N THR A 24 21.32 -6.04 8.45
CA THR A 24 21.23 -4.74 9.14
C THR A 24 20.38 -3.69 8.41
N ARG A 25 19.64 -4.12 7.38
CA ARG A 25 18.77 -3.24 6.59
C ARG A 25 17.79 -2.48 7.47
N THR A 26 17.71 -1.16 7.27
CA THR A 26 16.80 -0.24 7.98
C THR A 26 15.57 0.09 7.13
N TYR A 27 14.57 0.67 7.77
CA TYR A 27 13.35 1.18 7.13
C TYR A 27 13.23 2.68 7.38
N ASP A 28 12.89 3.43 6.32
CA ASP A 28 12.66 4.86 6.36
C ASP A 28 11.47 5.22 5.46
N PRO A 29 10.35 5.76 6.00
CA PRO A 29 9.21 6.18 5.21
C PRO A 29 9.38 7.52 4.49
N THR A 30 10.48 8.25 4.68
CA THR A 30 10.72 9.58 4.08
C THR A 30 10.56 9.64 2.55
N PRO A 31 10.86 8.59 1.76
CA PRO A 31 10.63 8.61 0.32
C PRO A 31 9.15 8.61 -0.10
N LEU A 32 8.21 8.44 0.84
CA LEU A 32 6.78 8.50 0.55
C LEU A 32 6.33 9.92 0.25
N LEU A 33 5.58 10.09 -0.83
CA LEU A 33 4.99 11.35 -1.24
C LEU A 33 3.47 11.20 -1.36
N ALA A 34 2.73 11.93 -0.53
CA ALA A 34 1.28 12.03 -0.67
C ALA A 34 0.94 12.82 -1.94
N VAL A 35 -0.04 12.36 -2.69
CA VAL A 35 -0.49 12.98 -3.94
C VAL A 35 -2.02 13.07 -3.98
N PRO A 36 -2.60 14.07 -4.65
CA PRO A 36 -4.07 14.19 -4.76
C PRO A 36 -4.69 13.17 -5.71
N VAL A 37 -3.90 12.65 -6.66
CA VAL A 37 -4.38 11.72 -7.69
C VAL A 37 -3.30 10.71 -8.04
N LEU A 38 -3.73 9.47 -8.37
CA LEU A 38 -2.89 8.42 -8.94
C LEU A 38 -3.41 8.06 -10.34
N HIS A 39 -2.51 8.03 -11.32
CA HIS A 39 -2.73 7.32 -12.55
C HIS A 39 -2.32 5.87 -12.35
N VAL A 40 -3.23 4.96 -12.57
CA VAL A 40 -3.08 3.51 -12.40
C VAL A 40 -3.10 2.85 -13.77
N SER A 41 -2.18 1.94 -14.00
CA SER A 41 -2.07 1.14 -15.22
C SER A 41 -1.54 -0.26 -14.89
N PRO A 42 -1.51 -1.20 -15.85
CA PRO A 42 -0.82 -2.48 -15.67
C PRO A 42 0.68 -2.33 -15.35
N ASP A 43 1.29 -1.21 -15.72
CA ASP A 43 2.71 -0.92 -15.45
C ASP A 43 2.97 -0.38 -14.03
N GLY A 44 1.92 -0.02 -13.28
CA GLY A 44 2.01 0.49 -11.93
C GLY A 44 1.38 1.87 -11.73
N ALA A 45 1.84 2.60 -10.71
CA ALA A 45 1.29 3.89 -10.31
C ALA A 45 2.19 5.08 -10.69
N LEU A 46 1.54 6.17 -11.13
CA LEU A 46 2.14 7.51 -11.24
C LEU A 46 1.35 8.47 -10.35
N GLY A 47 2.05 9.23 -9.51
CA GLY A 47 1.43 10.25 -8.66
C GLY A 47 1.38 11.60 -9.36
N GLY A 48 0.19 12.19 -9.47
CA GLY A 48 0.04 13.57 -9.94
C GLY A 48 0.33 14.56 -8.81
N SER A 49 1.30 15.44 -8.99
CA SER A 49 1.59 16.51 -8.04
C SER A 49 0.71 17.75 -8.25
N PRO A 50 0.52 18.61 -7.23
CA PRO A 50 -0.22 19.87 -7.40
C PRO A 50 0.35 20.81 -8.48
N GLY A 51 1.63 20.66 -8.81
CA GLY A 51 2.29 21.40 -9.88
C GLY A 51 2.10 20.83 -11.28
N GLY A 52 1.23 19.82 -11.46
CA GLY A 52 0.95 19.19 -12.76
C GLY A 52 2.03 18.22 -13.24
N MET A 53 3.05 17.95 -12.44
CA MET A 53 4.07 16.93 -12.74
C MET A 53 3.63 15.54 -12.28
N TRP A 54 4.08 14.54 -13.01
CA TRP A 54 3.90 13.14 -12.62
C TRP A 54 5.17 12.60 -11.95
N VAL A 55 4.97 11.92 -10.83
CA VAL A 55 6.02 11.26 -10.07
C VAL A 55 5.86 9.75 -10.22
N VAL A 56 6.91 9.10 -10.71
CA VAL A 56 6.91 7.65 -10.93
C VAL A 56 7.10 6.92 -9.62
N ASP A 57 6.20 5.99 -9.28
CA ASP A 57 6.37 5.09 -8.14
C ASP A 57 7.53 4.11 -8.37
N VAL A 58 8.27 3.75 -7.32
CA VAL A 58 9.39 2.81 -7.40
C VAL A 58 8.98 1.40 -7.86
N HIS A 59 7.70 1.06 -7.78
CA HIS A 59 7.13 -0.20 -8.30
C HIS A 59 6.53 -0.05 -9.71
N HIS A 60 6.56 1.14 -10.30
CA HIS A 60 6.18 1.31 -11.71
C HIS A 60 7.28 0.72 -12.61
N ARG A 61 6.88 0.03 -13.68
CA ARG A 61 7.79 -0.67 -14.59
C ARG A 61 8.87 0.23 -15.19
N SER A 62 8.54 1.50 -15.47
CA SER A 62 9.49 2.47 -16.04
C SER A 62 10.38 3.17 -15.03
N HIS A 63 10.26 2.87 -13.73
CA HIS A 63 11.14 3.47 -12.73
C HIS A 63 12.58 2.96 -12.92
N PRO A 64 13.63 3.82 -12.89
CA PRO A 64 15.02 3.42 -13.17
C PRO A 64 15.55 2.27 -12.30
N VAL A 65 15.05 2.16 -11.08
CA VAL A 65 15.39 1.09 -10.13
C VAL A 65 14.13 0.37 -9.67
N THR A 66 13.29 -0.03 -10.62
CA THR A 66 12.00 -0.65 -10.32
C THR A 66 12.14 -1.83 -9.39
N LYS A 67 11.15 -1.99 -8.51
CA LYS A 67 11.00 -3.15 -7.62
C LYS A 67 9.87 -4.09 -8.04
N ASN A 68 9.40 -3.91 -9.26
CA ASN A 68 8.31 -4.67 -9.85
C ASN A 68 8.78 -5.38 -11.14
N GLU A 69 9.88 -6.11 -11.03
CA GLU A 69 10.45 -6.83 -12.18
C GLU A 69 9.52 -7.93 -12.71
N ASP A 70 8.77 -8.57 -11.82
CA ASP A 70 7.79 -9.62 -12.14
C ASP A 70 6.42 -9.09 -12.58
N GLY A 71 6.16 -7.78 -12.48
CA GLY A 71 4.88 -7.16 -12.82
C GLY A 71 3.76 -7.39 -11.79
N LEU A 72 4.05 -7.99 -10.63
CA LEU A 72 3.03 -8.40 -9.65
C LEU A 72 2.84 -7.40 -8.49
N HIS A 73 3.65 -6.34 -8.42
CA HIS A 73 3.73 -5.42 -7.29
C HIS A 73 3.51 -3.96 -7.67
N GLY A 74 2.93 -3.69 -8.85
CA GLY A 74 2.84 -2.34 -9.41
C GLY A 74 1.95 -1.38 -8.63
N ILE A 75 0.97 -1.89 -7.91
CA ILE A 75 0.02 -1.13 -7.09
C ILE A 75 -0.09 -1.80 -5.72
N SER A 76 -0.33 -1.02 -4.68
CA SER A 76 -0.62 -1.54 -3.34
C SER A 76 -1.83 -0.85 -2.72
N LEU A 77 -2.69 -1.66 -2.06
CA LEU A 77 -3.93 -1.25 -1.43
C LEU A 77 -3.88 -1.54 0.07
N GLY A 78 -4.23 -0.57 0.90
CA GLY A 78 -4.36 -0.71 2.35
C GLY A 78 -5.66 -0.10 2.88
N PHE A 79 -5.92 -0.32 4.18
CA PHE A 79 -7.12 0.16 4.85
C PHE A 79 -6.80 0.78 6.20
N THR A 80 -7.57 1.79 6.62
CA THR A 80 -7.34 2.47 7.91
C THR A 80 -7.49 1.54 9.10
N SER A 81 -8.42 0.58 9.07
CA SER A 81 -8.61 -0.42 10.13
C SER A 81 -7.38 -1.31 10.36
N HIS A 82 -6.57 -1.55 9.33
CA HIS A 82 -5.28 -2.25 9.48
C HIS A 82 -4.28 -1.36 10.23
N TYR A 83 -4.27 -0.06 9.93
CA TYR A 83 -3.42 0.93 10.62
C TYR A 83 -3.83 1.12 12.08
N ASP A 84 -5.13 1.09 12.38
CA ASP A 84 -5.61 1.16 13.77
C ASP A 84 -5.10 -0.03 14.58
N ALA A 85 -5.19 -1.25 14.04
CA ALA A 85 -4.63 -2.44 14.67
C ALA A 85 -3.09 -2.40 14.79
N MET A 86 -2.39 -1.92 13.76
CA MET A 86 -0.93 -1.76 13.83
C MET A 86 -0.54 -0.70 14.86
N ARG A 87 -1.29 0.39 14.98
CA ARG A 87 -1.04 1.45 15.98
C ARG A 87 -1.30 0.97 17.39
N GLU A 88 -2.35 0.20 17.60
CA GLU A 88 -2.62 -0.46 18.89
C GLU A 88 -1.47 -1.38 19.32
N HIS A 89 -0.88 -2.11 18.36
CA HIS A 89 0.19 -3.07 18.60
C HIS A 89 1.59 -2.46 18.77
N PHE A 90 1.94 -1.46 17.92
CA PHE A 90 3.28 -0.86 17.84
C PHE A 90 3.38 0.56 18.44
N GLY A 91 2.25 1.21 18.69
CA GLY A 91 2.20 2.59 19.17
C GLY A 91 2.16 3.64 18.03
N ASN A 92 2.23 4.91 18.45
CA ASN A 92 1.95 6.07 17.59
C ASN A 92 2.96 6.32 16.46
N ARG A 93 4.06 5.59 16.41
CA ARG A 93 5.02 5.67 15.28
C ARG A 93 4.40 5.19 13.97
N VAL A 94 3.40 4.31 14.05
CA VAL A 94 2.72 3.75 12.87
C VAL A 94 1.61 4.71 12.41
N GLU A 95 1.98 5.68 11.60
CA GLU A 95 1.05 6.60 10.96
C GLU A 95 0.45 5.99 9.69
N VAL A 96 -0.77 6.43 9.32
CA VAL A 96 -1.43 5.97 8.10
C VAL A 96 -0.56 6.27 6.88
N GLY A 97 -0.27 5.22 6.10
CA GLY A 97 0.57 5.30 4.90
C GLY A 97 2.02 4.93 5.12
N CYS A 98 2.49 4.85 6.37
CA CYS A 98 3.91 4.57 6.64
C CYS A 98 4.39 3.19 6.14
N ALA A 99 3.50 2.23 5.89
CA ALA A 99 3.86 0.92 5.35
C ALA A 99 4.05 0.92 3.83
N GLY A 100 3.63 2.00 3.14
CA GLY A 100 4.01 2.30 1.75
C GLY A 100 2.97 1.95 0.71
N GLU A 101 1.71 1.72 1.09
CA GLU A 101 0.63 1.45 0.12
C GLU A 101 0.35 2.69 -0.72
N ASN A 102 0.05 2.46 -2.02
CA ASN A 102 -0.29 3.54 -2.96
C ASN A 102 -1.68 4.11 -2.70
N ILE A 103 -2.64 3.24 -2.35
CA ILE A 103 -4.04 3.59 -2.13
C ILE A 103 -4.43 3.14 -0.73
N ILE A 104 -4.96 4.04 0.09
CA ILE A 104 -5.49 3.71 1.41
C ILE A 104 -6.93 4.20 1.50
N ALA A 105 -7.83 3.28 1.83
CA ALA A 105 -9.24 3.56 2.00
C ALA A 105 -9.66 3.45 3.48
N THR A 106 -10.66 4.22 3.86
CA THR A 106 -11.33 4.03 5.16
C THR A 106 -12.01 2.66 5.17
N SER A 107 -12.02 2.02 6.32
CA SER A 107 -12.83 0.84 6.54
C SER A 107 -13.07 0.66 8.05
N ASP A 108 -14.22 0.11 8.39
CA ASP A 108 -14.63 -0.21 9.75
C ASP A 108 -14.12 -1.56 10.24
N ARG A 109 -13.59 -2.39 9.34
CA ARG A 109 -13.03 -3.71 9.64
C ARG A 109 -11.83 -4.04 8.76
N ARG A 110 -11.05 -5.00 9.19
CA ARG A 110 -9.94 -5.56 8.42
C ARG A 110 -10.46 -6.51 7.35
N PHE A 111 -9.73 -6.60 6.24
CA PHE A 111 -9.98 -7.53 5.15
C PHE A 111 -8.86 -8.56 5.06
N SER A 112 -9.24 -9.79 4.75
CA SER A 112 -8.32 -10.86 4.38
C SER A 112 -8.09 -10.89 2.86
N TYR A 113 -7.06 -11.61 2.43
CA TYR A 113 -6.82 -11.83 1.00
C TYR A 113 -8.01 -12.51 0.32
N ASP A 114 -8.58 -13.55 0.94
CA ASP A 114 -9.68 -14.32 0.36
C ASP A 114 -10.93 -13.47 0.08
N GLU A 115 -11.19 -12.45 0.92
CA GLU A 115 -12.30 -11.53 0.72
C GLU A 115 -12.09 -10.56 -0.45
N LEU A 116 -10.85 -10.34 -0.87
CA LEU A 116 -10.45 -9.44 -1.95
C LEU A 116 -9.96 -10.19 -3.19
N ALA A 117 -9.87 -11.52 -3.15
CA ALA A 117 -9.27 -12.34 -4.22
C ALA A 117 -9.99 -12.24 -5.56
N ALA A 118 -11.28 -11.92 -5.56
CA ALA A 118 -12.04 -11.63 -6.79
C ALA A 118 -11.58 -10.33 -7.48
N GLY A 119 -10.83 -9.49 -6.78
CA GLY A 119 -10.44 -8.16 -7.21
C GLY A 119 -11.33 -7.06 -6.64
N VAL A 120 -10.94 -5.82 -6.89
CA VAL A 120 -11.70 -4.63 -6.48
C VAL A 120 -11.87 -3.68 -7.64
N ALA A 121 -13.02 -3.00 -7.69
CA ALA A 121 -13.24 -1.86 -8.55
C ALA A 121 -13.05 -0.56 -7.76
N ILE A 122 -12.43 0.43 -8.39
CA ILE A 122 -12.39 1.79 -7.88
C ILE A 122 -13.45 2.58 -8.63
N LEU A 123 -14.38 3.18 -7.89
CA LEU A 123 -15.52 3.90 -8.40
C LEU A 123 -15.43 5.37 -8.00
N SER A 124 -15.81 6.27 -8.90
CA SER A 124 -16.03 7.66 -8.52
C SER A 124 -17.19 7.80 -7.53
N PRO A 125 -17.32 8.94 -6.84
CA PRO A 125 -18.42 9.15 -5.88
C PRO A 125 -19.82 9.03 -6.52
N ASP A 126 -19.95 9.25 -7.83
CA ASP A 126 -21.19 9.06 -8.61
C ASP A 126 -21.37 7.60 -9.12
N GLY A 127 -20.51 6.68 -8.69
CA GLY A 127 -20.60 5.24 -8.96
C GLY A 127 -20.03 4.78 -10.30
N LYS A 128 -19.37 5.65 -11.06
CA LYS A 128 -18.70 5.25 -12.31
C LYS A 128 -17.38 4.56 -12.02
N GLU A 129 -17.14 3.45 -12.71
CA GLU A 129 -15.89 2.73 -12.59
C GLU A 129 -14.71 3.55 -13.15
N ARG A 130 -13.67 3.72 -12.35
CA ARG A 130 -12.41 4.36 -12.72
C ARG A 130 -11.40 3.36 -13.26
N VAL A 131 -11.20 2.28 -12.50
CA VAL A 131 -10.27 1.20 -12.82
C VAL A 131 -10.56 -0.01 -11.93
N ARG A 132 -10.20 -1.20 -12.41
CA ARG A 132 -10.18 -2.42 -11.61
C ARG A 132 -8.75 -2.74 -11.19
N LEU A 133 -8.64 -3.34 -10.02
CA LEU A 133 -7.40 -3.89 -9.51
C LEU A 133 -7.58 -5.38 -9.25
N LYS A 134 -6.74 -6.18 -9.88
CA LYS A 134 -6.59 -7.59 -9.53
C LYS A 134 -5.72 -7.66 -8.28
N VAL A 135 -6.27 -8.20 -7.20
CA VAL A 135 -5.52 -8.43 -5.95
C VAL A 135 -4.76 -9.74 -6.07
N LEU A 136 -3.45 -9.70 -5.94
CA LEU A 136 -2.59 -10.85 -6.23
C LEU A 136 -2.08 -11.55 -4.98
N GLN A 137 -1.70 -10.80 -3.97
CA GLN A 137 -1.13 -11.34 -2.74
C GLN A 137 -1.11 -10.30 -1.61
N VAL A 138 -0.88 -10.78 -0.40
CA VAL A 138 -0.63 -9.92 0.75
C VAL A 138 0.76 -9.26 0.67
N ALA A 139 0.89 -8.06 1.21
CA ALA A 139 2.19 -7.45 1.46
C ALA A 139 2.85 -8.12 2.67
N HIS A 140 3.75 -9.06 2.42
CA HIS A 140 4.40 -9.84 3.46
C HIS A 140 5.16 -8.97 4.47
N PRO A 141 5.17 -9.35 5.74
CA PRO A 141 5.91 -8.65 6.78
C PRO A 141 7.42 -8.69 6.51
N CYS A 142 8.13 -7.66 6.93
CA CYS A 142 9.58 -7.62 6.80
C CYS A 142 10.26 -7.07 8.05
N ARG A 143 11.42 -7.62 8.38
CA ARG A 143 12.22 -7.22 9.54
C ARG A 143 12.52 -5.71 9.61
N PRO A 144 12.92 -5.03 8.51
CA PRO A 144 13.17 -3.60 8.56
C PRO A 144 11.97 -2.77 9.01
N PHE A 145 10.78 -2.99 8.44
CA PHE A 145 9.57 -2.30 8.87
C PHE A 145 9.20 -2.62 10.32
N THR A 146 9.26 -3.91 10.70
CA THR A 146 8.93 -4.34 12.06
C THR A 146 9.85 -3.70 13.10
N GLY A 147 11.15 -3.68 12.85
CA GLY A 147 12.13 -3.02 13.72
C GLY A 147 11.91 -1.51 13.82
N TRP A 148 11.61 -0.86 12.69
CA TRP A 148 11.26 0.56 12.68
C TRP A 148 9.97 0.84 13.47
N ALA A 149 8.92 0.04 13.28
CA ALA A 149 7.64 0.20 13.98
C ALA A 149 7.79 0.04 15.50
N LEU A 150 8.61 -0.91 15.95
CA LEU A 150 8.94 -1.12 17.36
C LEU A 150 9.74 0.04 17.96
N GLY A 151 10.57 0.73 17.17
CA GLY A 151 11.43 1.81 17.64
C GLY A 151 12.55 1.38 18.58
N LYS A 152 12.74 0.09 18.77
CA LYS A 152 13.77 -0.53 19.62
C LYS A 152 14.23 -1.85 19.03
N GLN A 153 15.42 -2.27 19.43
CA GLN A 153 15.87 -3.64 19.16
C GLN A 153 15.17 -4.61 20.11
N VAL A 154 14.81 -5.76 19.59
CA VAL A 154 14.17 -6.85 20.32
C VAL A 154 14.87 -8.17 20.00
N GLU A 155 14.76 -9.13 20.89
CA GLU A 155 15.26 -10.48 20.68
C GLU A 155 14.58 -11.17 19.48
N PRO A 156 15.26 -12.09 18.79
CA PRO A 156 14.75 -12.76 17.60
C PRO A 156 13.37 -13.42 17.78
N GLU A 157 13.12 -14.03 18.94
CA GLU A 157 11.83 -14.66 19.23
C GLU A 157 10.70 -13.63 19.42
N GLU A 158 10.97 -12.48 20.01
CA GLU A 158 10.02 -11.37 20.11
C GLU A 158 9.75 -10.80 18.73
N LEU A 159 10.78 -10.56 17.93
CA LEU A 159 10.65 -10.08 16.55
C LEU A 159 9.77 -11.01 15.70
N LYS A 160 9.89 -12.32 15.88
CA LYS A 160 9.08 -13.32 15.18
C LYS A 160 7.58 -13.15 15.48
N LYS A 161 7.20 -12.90 16.74
CA LYS A 161 5.80 -12.65 17.12
C LYS A 161 5.23 -11.41 16.42
N HIS A 162 6.03 -10.34 16.35
CA HIS A 162 5.62 -9.11 15.66
C HIS A 162 5.51 -9.30 14.13
N LEU A 163 6.39 -10.10 13.53
CA LEU A 163 6.27 -10.49 12.13
C LEU A 163 5.00 -11.29 11.87
N GLN A 164 4.66 -12.25 12.75
CA GLN A 164 3.42 -13.02 12.66
C GLN A 164 2.17 -12.14 12.77
N PHE A 165 2.18 -11.14 13.66
CA PHE A 165 1.09 -10.17 13.75
C PHE A 165 0.88 -9.39 12.45
N LEU A 166 1.96 -9.02 11.76
CA LEU A 166 1.92 -8.26 10.51
C LEU A 166 1.57 -9.12 9.28
N ASP A 167 1.47 -10.41 9.44
CA ASP A 167 1.12 -11.32 8.34
C ASP A 167 -0.38 -11.24 7.98
N ASN A 168 -0.80 -12.01 6.98
CA ASN A 168 -2.19 -12.11 6.53
C ASN A 168 -2.83 -10.78 6.07
N GLY A 169 -2.04 -9.92 5.42
CA GLY A 169 -2.53 -8.70 4.79
C GLY A 169 -2.58 -7.48 5.71
N MET A 170 -2.08 -7.55 6.95
CA MET A 170 -2.04 -6.41 7.87
C MET A 170 -1.32 -5.18 7.28
N ARG A 171 -0.35 -5.40 6.39
CA ARG A 171 0.38 -4.36 5.65
C ARG A 171 -0.20 -4.08 4.27
N GLY A 172 -1.44 -4.47 4.01
CA GLY A 172 -2.10 -4.28 2.74
C GLY A 172 -1.85 -5.41 1.72
N PHE A 173 -2.17 -5.13 0.48
CA PHE A 173 -2.24 -6.10 -0.61
C PHE A 173 -1.55 -5.55 -1.84
N TYR A 174 -0.80 -6.40 -2.56
CA TYR A 174 -0.29 -6.09 -3.87
C TYR A 174 -1.30 -6.37 -4.96
N CYS A 175 -1.39 -5.44 -5.90
CA CYS A 175 -2.37 -5.44 -6.97
C CYS A 175 -1.73 -5.10 -8.31
N VAL A 176 -2.44 -5.44 -9.37
CA VAL A 176 -2.16 -4.99 -10.74
C VAL A 176 -3.41 -4.29 -11.30
N GLY A 177 -3.22 -3.16 -11.97
CA GLY A 177 -4.31 -2.47 -12.68
C GLY A 177 -4.81 -3.28 -13.87
N GLU A 178 -6.10 -3.53 -13.93
CA GLU A 178 -6.77 -4.14 -15.10
C GLU A 178 -7.27 -3.03 -16.04
N GLY A 179 -6.34 -2.41 -16.75
CA GLY A 179 -6.58 -1.25 -17.59
C GLY A 179 -5.96 0.03 -17.03
N VAL A 180 -6.37 1.15 -17.59
CA VAL A 180 -5.85 2.48 -17.27
C VAL A 180 -6.95 3.33 -16.65
N GLY A 181 -6.65 4.00 -15.54
CA GLY A 181 -7.59 4.89 -14.88
C GLY A 181 -6.93 5.85 -13.93
N THR A 182 -7.69 6.82 -13.47
CA THR A 182 -7.24 7.82 -12.50
C THR A 182 -8.04 7.67 -11.22
N VAL A 183 -7.34 7.53 -10.11
CA VAL A 183 -7.90 7.42 -8.75
C VAL A 183 -7.72 8.74 -8.03
N SER A 184 -8.76 9.21 -7.36
CA SER A 184 -8.77 10.46 -6.60
C SER A 184 -9.20 10.22 -5.15
N LEU A 185 -8.87 11.16 -4.27
CA LEU A 185 -9.42 11.16 -2.92
C LEU A 185 -10.95 11.24 -2.99
N GLY A 186 -11.63 10.45 -2.16
CA GLY A 186 -13.09 10.35 -2.17
C GLY A 186 -13.66 9.27 -3.10
N ASP A 187 -12.87 8.68 -3.99
CA ASP A 187 -13.29 7.50 -4.76
C ASP A 187 -13.59 6.32 -3.83
N GLN A 188 -14.46 5.42 -4.25
CA GLN A 188 -14.92 4.28 -3.46
C GLN A 188 -14.22 3.01 -3.91
N ILE A 189 -13.93 2.13 -2.95
CA ILE A 189 -13.45 0.76 -3.23
C ILE A 189 -14.64 -0.20 -3.11
N ALA A 190 -14.87 -1.01 -4.12
CA ALA A 190 -15.91 -2.04 -4.12
C ALA A 190 -15.31 -3.41 -4.47
N VAL A 191 -15.72 -4.46 -3.77
CA VAL A 191 -15.36 -5.86 -4.08
C VAL A 191 -16.17 -6.33 -5.28
N LEU A 192 -15.51 -7.04 -6.21
CA LEU A 192 -16.09 -7.64 -7.42
C LEU A 192 -16.91 -8.89 -7.12
#